data_195f0e9ed90eb19ca3a192e702d0cfef
#
_entry.id   195f0e9ed90eb19ca3a192e702d0cfef
#
_cell.length_a   1.000
_cell.length_b   1.000
_cell.length_c   1.000
_cell.angle_alpha   90.00
_cell.angle_beta   90.00
_cell.angle_gamma   90.00
#
_symmetry.space_group_name_H-M   'P 1'
#
loop_
_entity.id
_entity.type
_entity.pdbx_description
1 polymer ?
#
loop_
_entity_poly.entity_id
_entity_poly.type
_entity_poly.pdbx_seq_one_letter_code
_entity_poly.pdbx_strand_id
1 'polypeptide(L)'
;MKNARQRYNELSSHREQFLNVAYECAELTIPTLLMRNEGDALYNSFQTPWQSVGAKGVTTLSSKLMLGLLPPSTSFFKLQLDDSNLGVEIPPEAKSELDLSFAKIERMIMESIAASTDRVQIFAALKHLVVTGNALVLSLIHI
;
A
#
# COMPACT_ATOMS: atom_id res chain seq x y z
N MET A 1 -15.53 6.63 30.90
CA MET A 1 -15.07 6.64 29.50
C MET A 1 -13.72 7.35 29.44
N LYS A 2 -12.69 6.74 28.82
CA LYS A 2 -11.40 7.42 28.64
C LYS A 2 -11.56 8.57 27.65
N ASN A 3 -10.97 9.74 27.97
CA ASN A 3 -10.96 10.90 27.08
C ASN A 3 -10.08 10.57 25.85
N ALA A 4 -10.35 11.19 24.68
CA ALA A 4 -9.60 10.99 23.44
C ALA A 4 -8.08 11.20 23.63
N ARG A 5 -7.68 12.20 24.40
CA ARG A 5 -6.27 12.47 24.75
C ARG A 5 -5.63 11.36 25.57
N GLN A 6 -6.36 10.78 26.53
CA GLN A 6 -5.87 9.66 27.33
C GLN A 6 -5.66 8.42 26.47
N ARG A 7 -6.61 8.15 25.56
CA ARG A 7 -6.50 7.05 24.60
C ARG A 7 -5.32 7.23 23.63
N TYR A 8 -5.12 8.46 23.14
CA TYR A 8 -3.99 8.78 22.28
C TYR A 8 -2.66 8.53 23.00
N ASN A 9 -2.49 9.02 24.23
CA ASN A 9 -1.26 8.86 25.01
C ASN A 9 -0.97 7.36 25.29
N GLU A 10 -2.00 6.57 25.61
CA GLU A 10 -1.87 5.14 25.83
C GLU A 10 -1.40 4.42 24.55
N LEU A 11 -2.02 4.72 23.41
CA LEU A 11 -1.64 4.16 22.11
C LEU A 11 -0.25 4.60 21.67
N SER A 12 0.12 5.84 21.95
CA SER A 12 1.45 6.38 21.66
C SER A 12 2.53 5.66 22.47
N SER A 13 2.28 5.43 23.77
CA SER A 13 3.21 4.69 24.62
C SER A 13 3.37 3.23 24.18
N HIS A 14 2.28 2.56 23.80
CA HIS A 14 2.34 1.20 23.25
C HIS A 14 3.11 1.11 21.92
N ARG A 15 3.06 2.17 21.12
CA ARG A 15 3.73 2.24 19.83
C ARG A 15 5.25 2.43 19.96
N GLU A 16 5.74 3.00 21.04
CA GLU A 16 7.12 3.47 21.19
C GLU A 16 8.14 2.33 20.98
N GLN A 17 7.89 1.14 21.50
CA GLN A 17 8.73 -0.03 21.29
C GLN A 17 8.86 -0.43 19.81
N PHE A 18 7.75 -0.37 19.04
CA PHE A 18 7.75 -0.68 17.62
C PHE A 18 8.43 0.43 16.81
N LEU A 19 8.30 1.68 17.26
CA LEU A 19 8.91 2.83 16.63
C LEU A 19 10.44 2.76 16.70
N ASN A 20 11.00 2.33 17.83
CA ASN A 20 12.44 2.14 17.97
C ASN A 20 12.98 1.10 16.96
N VAL A 21 12.30 -0.04 16.81
CA VAL A 21 12.67 -1.04 15.80
C VAL A 21 12.55 -0.46 14.38
N ALA A 22 11.51 0.33 14.11
CA ALA A 22 11.33 0.96 12.82
C ALA A 22 12.45 1.98 12.49
N TYR A 23 12.93 2.72 13.47
CA TYR A 23 14.10 3.61 13.31
C TYR A 23 15.36 2.82 12.95
N GLU A 24 15.66 1.73 13.66
CA GLU A 24 16.82 0.88 13.36
C GLU A 24 16.72 0.28 11.96
N CYS A 25 15.54 -0.22 11.59
CA CYS A 25 15.30 -0.74 10.23
C CYS A 25 15.47 0.34 9.17
N ALA A 26 14.98 1.55 9.42
CA ALA A 26 15.12 2.68 8.48
C ALA A 26 16.58 3.08 8.30
N GLU A 27 17.35 3.20 9.38
CA GLU A 27 18.78 3.54 9.35
C GLU A 27 19.59 2.54 8.50
N LEU A 28 19.24 1.26 8.54
CA LEU A 28 19.94 0.20 7.79
C LEU A 28 19.44 0.04 6.34
N THR A 29 18.29 0.64 5.99
CA THR A 29 17.64 0.43 4.68
C THR A 29 17.41 1.72 3.92
N ILE A 30 16.50 2.56 4.42
CA ILE A 30 16.10 3.86 3.84
C ILE A 30 16.16 4.92 4.95
N PRO A 31 17.32 5.51 5.24
CA PRO A 31 17.50 6.44 6.37
C PRO A 31 16.59 7.68 6.31
N THR A 32 16.18 8.08 5.11
CA THR A 32 15.29 9.24 4.90
C THR A 32 13.82 8.97 5.25
N LEU A 33 13.46 7.72 5.54
CA LEU A 33 12.05 7.36 5.77
C LEU A 33 11.55 7.79 7.14
N LEU A 34 12.38 7.63 8.18
CA LEU A 34 12.08 7.99 9.55
C LEU A 34 13.26 8.77 10.16
N MET A 35 12.96 9.91 10.76
CA MET A 35 13.92 10.73 11.49
C MET A 35 13.63 10.65 12.98
N ARG A 36 14.67 10.48 13.81
CA ARG A 36 14.53 10.44 15.27
C ARG A 36 14.21 11.82 15.85
N ASN A 37 14.79 12.87 15.27
CA ASN A 37 14.64 14.24 15.74
C ASN A 37 14.16 15.15 14.60
N GLU A 38 13.25 16.06 14.91
CA GLU A 38 12.71 17.02 13.93
C GLU A 38 13.77 17.95 13.32
N GLY A 39 14.89 18.16 14.03
CA GLY A 39 16.02 18.97 13.55
C GLY A 39 16.99 18.26 12.61
N ASP A 40 16.95 16.93 12.54
CA ASP A 40 17.92 16.14 11.75
C ASP A 40 17.83 16.41 10.26
N ALA A 41 16.64 16.74 9.75
CA ALA A 41 16.42 17.08 8.34
C ALA A 41 17.17 18.34 7.88
N LEU A 42 17.45 19.28 8.79
CA LEU A 42 18.03 20.58 8.47
C LEU A 42 19.56 20.63 8.67
N TYR A 43 20.10 19.82 9.55
CA TYR A 43 21.49 19.99 10.03
C TYR A 43 22.35 18.74 9.95
N ASN A 44 21.77 17.55 9.81
CA ASN A 44 22.54 16.31 9.77
C ASN A 44 22.47 15.64 8.39
N SER A 45 23.63 15.29 7.87
CA SER A 45 23.72 14.31 6.79
C SER A 45 23.19 12.98 7.31
N PHE A 46 22.20 12.41 6.65
CA PHE A 46 21.72 11.06 6.95
C PHE A 46 22.91 10.10 6.97
N GLN A 47 22.99 9.28 8.00
CA GLN A 47 24.00 8.24 8.06
C GLN A 47 23.78 7.27 6.90
N THR A 48 24.71 7.25 5.97
CA THR A 48 24.65 6.31 4.84
C THR A 48 25.08 4.94 5.34
N PRO A 49 24.27 3.89 5.20
CA PRO A 49 24.68 2.55 5.58
C PRO A 49 25.95 2.11 4.84
N TRP A 50 26.86 1.45 5.53
CA TRP A 50 28.11 0.93 4.96
C TRP A 50 27.88 -0.10 3.85
N GLN A 51 26.71 -0.72 3.83
CA GLN A 51 26.33 -1.76 2.87
C GLN A 51 24.95 -1.49 2.29
N SER A 52 24.80 -1.73 0.99
CA SER A 52 23.52 -1.57 0.28
C SER A 52 22.58 -2.78 0.36
N VAL A 53 22.92 -3.80 1.15
CA VAL A 53 22.16 -5.06 1.22
C VAL A 53 20.74 -4.82 1.70
N GLY A 54 20.55 -4.00 2.73
CA GLY A 54 19.23 -3.64 3.25
C GLY A 54 18.37 -2.94 2.22
N ALA A 55 18.90 -1.90 1.57
CA ALA A 55 18.19 -1.15 0.52
C ALA A 55 17.83 -2.02 -0.69
N LYS A 56 18.73 -2.91 -1.12
CA LYS A 56 18.47 -3.90 -2.18
C LYS A 56 17.39 -4.89 -1.75
N GLY A 57 17.44 -5.38 -0.52
CA GLY A 57 16.45 -6.29 0.04
C GLY A 57 15.04 -5.68 0.04
N VAL A 58 14.90 -4.47 0.54
CA VAL A 58 13.62 -3.72 0.53
C VAL A 58 13.11 -3.52 -0.89
N THR A 59 13.97 -3.10 -1.81
CA THR A 59 13.57 -2.88 -3.21
C THR A 59 13.13 -4.18 -3.87
N THR A 60 13.87 -5.26 -3.68
CA THR A 60 13.55 -6.59 -4.24
C THR A 60 12.24 -7.13 -3.67
N LEU A 61 12.04 -7.03 -2.36
CA LEU A 61 10.82 -7.50 -1.71
C LEU A 61 9.61 -6.68 -2.15
N SER A 62 9.73 -5.34 -2.16
CA SER A 62 8.65 -4.46 -2.63
C SER A 62 8.30 -4.70 -4.09
N SER A 63 9.28 -4.99 -4.95
CA SER A 63 9.05 -5.34 -6.35
C SER A 63 8.28 -6.67 -6.49
N LYS A 64 8.64 -7.68 -5.70
CA LYS A 64 7.93 -8.97 -5.68
C LYS A 64 6.50 -8.82 -5.17
N LEU A 65 6.29 -8.04 -4.10
CA LEU A 65 4.97 -7.72 -3.59
C LEU A 65 4.13 -6.98 -4.62
N MET A 66 4.73 -6.01 -5.32
CA MET A 66 4.05 -5.25 -6.37
C MET A 66 3.60 -6.14 -7.53
N LEU A 67 4.45 -7.08 -7.97
CA LEU A 67 4.10 -8.04 -9.00
C LEU A 67 2.99 -9.01 -8.58
N GLY A 68 2.97 -9.40 -7.30
CA GLY A 68 1.93 -10.27 -6.76
C GLY A 68 0.59 -9.57 -6.55
N LEU A 69 0.61 -8.31 -6.10
CA LEU A 69 -0.61 -7.55 -5.80
C LEU A 69 -1.21 -6.87 -7.03
N LEU A 70 -0.36 -6.32 -7.90
CA LEU A 70 -0.76 -5.54 -9.07
C LEU A 70 0.03 -6.00 -10.31
N PRO A 71 -0.23 -7.20 -10.83
CA PRO A 71 0.42 -7.68 -12.03
C PRO A 71 0.17 -6.72 -13.21
N PRO A 72 1.19 -6.47 -14.07
CA PRO A 72 1.05 -5.48 -15.15
C PRO A 72 0.18 -5.93 -16.32
N SER A 73 0.07 -7.24 -16.54
CA SER A 73 -0.56 -7.81 -17.74
C SER A 73 -1.85 -8.57 -17.49
N THR A 74 -2.21 -8.80 -16.23
CA THR A 74 -3.43 -9.54 -15.87
C THR A 74 -4.25 -8.71 -14.90
N SER A 75 -5.58 -8.83 -14.99
CA SER A 75 -6.46 -8.22 -14.00
C SER A 75 -6.25 -8.87 -12.64
N PHE A 76 -6.07 -8.06 -11.59
CA PHE A 76 -5.93 -8.53 -10.21
C PHE A 76 -7.28 -8.64 -9.50
N PHE A 77 -8.37 -8.29 -10.18
CA PHE A 77 -9.75 -8.40 -9.70
C PHE A 77 -10.65 -8.90 -10.82
N LYS A 78 -11.80 -9.43 -10.46
CA LYS A 78 -12.83 -9.88 -11.39
C LYS A 78 -14.20 -9.40 -10.91
N LEU A 79 -14.97 -8.82 -11.81
CA LEU A 79 -16.35 -8.46 -11.56
C LEU A 79 -17.23 -9.68 -11.84
N GLN A 80 -18.08 -10.02 -10.89
CA GLN A 80 -19.03 -11.12 -11.03
C GLN A 80 -20.38 -10.69 -10.47
N LEU A 81 -21.42 -11.21 -11.09
CA LEU A 81 -22.77 -11.05 -10.57
C LEU A 81 -22.98 -12.02 -9.41
N ASP A 82 -23.51 -11.53 -8.29
CA ASP A 82 -23.90 -12.38 -7.18
C ASP A 82 -25.36 -12.84 -7.37
N ASP A 83 -25.50 -14.00 -7.98
CA ASP A 83 -26.82 -14.62 -8.28
C ASP A 83 -27.63 -14.86 -6.98
N SER A 84 -26.97 -15.02 -5.82
CA SER A 84 -27.62 -15.35 -4.55
C SER A 84 -28.46 -14.20 -3.97
N ASN A 85 -28.11 -12.96 -4.29
CA ASN A 85 -28.81 -11.76 -3.78
C ASN A 85 -29.92 -11.25 -4.70
N LEU A 86 -29.99 -11.70 -5.95
CA LEU A 86 -30.94 -11.18 -6.93
C LEU A 86 -32.32 -11.81 -6.85
N GLY A 87 -32.46 -13.01 -6.28
CA GLY A 87 -33.75 -13.69 -6.13
C GLY A 87 -34.50 -14.02 -7.47
N VAL A 88 -33.85 -13.77 -8.61
CA VAL A 88 -34.36 -13.98 -9.94
C VAL A 88 -33.34 -14.79 -10.75
N GLU A 89 -33.77 -15.87 -11.37
CA GLU A 89 -32.92 -16.66 -12.25
C GLU A 89 -32.70 -15.92 -13.57
N ILE A 90 -31.45 -15.55 -13.83
CA ILE A 90 -31.08 -14.80 -15.04
C ILE A 90 -30.93 -15.78 -16.21
N PRO A 91 -31.53 -15.50 -17.36
CA PRO A 91 -31.34 -16.32 -18.57
C PRO A 91 -29.82 -16.40 -18.93
N PRO A 92 -29.35 -17.57 -19.40
CA PRO A 92 -27.94 -17.78 -19.73
C PRO A 92 -27.39 -16.81 -20.79
N GLU A 93 -28.25 -16.35 -21.71
CA GLU A 93 -27.90 -15.36 -22.74
C GLU A 93 -27.62 -13.99 -22.10
N ALA A 94 -28.48 -13.54 -21.20
CA ALA A 94 -28.28 -12.26 -20.47
C ALA A 94 -27.06 -12.32 -19.55
N LYS A 95 -26.78 -13.49 -18.98
CA LYS A 95 -25.57 -13.68 -18.15
C LYS A 95 -24.30 -13.54 -18.99
N SER A 96 -24.28 -14.09 -20.21
CA SER A 96 -23.17 -13.95 -21.14
C SER A 96 -22.92 -12.49 -21.57
N GLU A 97 -23.97 -11.73 -21.82
CA GLU A 97 -23.85 -10.29 -22.15
C GLU A 97 -23.33 -9.47 -20.97
N LEU A 98 -23.76 -9.79 -19.75
CA LEU A 98 -23.28 -9.16 -18.53
C LEU A 98 -21.79 -9.46 -18.31
N ASP A 99 -21.36 -10.70 -18.47
CA ASP A 99 -19.96 -11.09 -18.33
C ASP A 99 -19.06 -10.36 -19.34
N LEU A 100 -19.52 -10.19 -20.59
CA LEU A 100 -18.82 -9.39 -21.60
C LEU A 100 -18.73 -7.90 -21.21
N SER A 101 -19.80 -7.38 -20.61
CA SER A 101 -19.83 -5.99 -20.14
C SER A 101 -18.90 -5.79 -18.96
N PHE A 102 -18.86 -6.70 -18.00
CA PHE A 102 -17.94 -6.70 -16.88
C PHE A 102 -16.48 -6.79 -17.35
N ALA A 103 -16.17 -7.67 -18.30
CA ALA A 103 -14.84 -7.75 -18.88
C ALA A 103 -14.37 -6.44 -19.53
N LYS A 104 -15.28 -5.70 -20.18
CA LYS A 104 -14.98 -4.36 -20.72
C LYS A 104 -14.67 -3.35 -19.59
N ILE A 105 -15.47 -3.36 -18.52
CA ILE A 105 -15.28 -2.48 -17.37
C ILE A 105 -13.95 -2.80 -16.67
N GLU A 106 -13.65 -4.08 -16.42
CA GLU A 106 -12.36 -4.52 -15.86
C GLU A 106 -11.19 -3.97 -16.66
N ARG A 107 -11.27 -4.11 -18.00
CA ARG A 107 -10.22 -3.60 -18.90
C ARG A 107 -10.09 -2.08 -18.81
N MET A 108 -11.18 -1.33 -18.83
CA MET A 108 -11.15 0.13 -18.69
C MET A 108 -10.52 0.57 -17.36
N ILE A 109 -10.84 -0.11 -16.25
CA ILE A 109 -10.23 0.16 -14.94
C ILE A 109 -8.73 -0.14 -14.98
N MET A 110 -8.32 -1.27 -15.55
CA MET A 110 -6.90 -1.61 -15.67
C MET A 110 -6.12 -0.60 -16.53
N GLU A 111 -6.70 -0.13 -17.62
CA GLU A 111 -6.13 0.92 -18.48
C GLU A 111 -6.01 2.24 -17.71
N SER A 112 -7.00 2.62 -16.92
CA SER A 112 -6.98 3.81 -16.07
C SER A 112 -5.89 3.72 -15.00
N ILE A 113 -5.75 2.58 -14.30
CA ILE A 113 -4.69 2.35 -13.31
C ILE A 113 -3.31 2.38 -13.98
N ALA A 114 -3.17 1.83 -15.18
CA ALA A 114 -1.92 1.85 -15.92
C ALA A 114 -1.51 3.27 -16.39
N ALA A 115 -2.49 4.12 -16.69
CA ALA A 115 -2.27 5.50 -17.08
C ALA A 115 -2.02 6.44 -15.87
N SER A 116 -2.42 6.02 -14.68
CA SER A 116 -2.25 6.80 -13.45
C SER A 116 -0.85 6.64 -12.83
N THR A 117 -0.55 7.46 -11.82
CA THR A 117 0.65 7.34 -10.99
C THR A 117 0.50 6.36 -9.83
N ASP A 118 -0.65 5.69 -9.71
CA ASP A 118 -1.01 4.86 -8.57
C ASP A 118 0.00 3.72 -8.33
N ARG A 119 0.48 3.09 -9.41
CA ARG A 119 1.51 2.04 -9.30
C ARG A 119 2.79 2.51 -8.65
N VAL A 120 3.22 3.74 -8.96
CA VAL A 120 4.43 4.34 -8.38
C VAL A 120 4.21 4.65 -6.89
N GLN A 121 3.04 5.20 -6.56
CA GLN A 121 2.68 5.52 -5.17
C GLN A 121 2.51 4.27 -4.32
N ILE A 122 1.87 3.23 -4.85
CA ILE A 122 1.73 1.93 -4.16
C ILE A 122 3.09 1.27 -3.96
N PHE A 123 4.00 1.36 -4.94
CA PHE A 123 5.36 0.84 -4.78
C PHE A 123 6.14 1.57 -3.68
N ALA A 124 6.00 2.89 -3.57
CA ALA A 124 6.54 3.67 -2.47
C ALA A 124 5.92 3.26 -1.12
N ALA A 125 4.60 3.12 -1.07
CA ALA A 125 3.89 2.66 0.12
C ALA A 125 4.32 1.25 0.55
N LEU A 126 4.57 0.33 -0.38
CA LEU A 126 5.09 -1.01 -0.09
C LEU A 126 6.50 -0.95 0.52
N LYS A 127 7.38 -0.05 0.06
CA LYS A 127 8.69 0.16 0.70
C LYS A 127 8.53 0.64 2.14
N HIS A 128 7.63 1.58 2.39
CA HIS A 128 7.33 2.06 3.74
C HIS A 128 6.79 0.91 4.60
N LEU A 129 5.85 0.14 4.08
CA LEU A 129 5.26 -0.99 4.79
C LEU A 129 6.31 -2.04 5.18
N VAL A 130 7.23 -2.37 4.27
CA VAL A 130 8.29 -3.36 4.53
C VAL A 130 9.26 -2.89 5.60
N VAL A 131 9.58 -1.60 5.66
CA VAL A 131 10.56 -1.06 6.62
C VAL A 131 9.93 -0.77 7.97
N THR A 132 8.74 -0.16 8.00
CA THR A 132 8.13 0.36 9.23
C THR A 132 6.91 -0.43 9.70
N GLY A 133 6.42 -1.39 8.89
CA GLY A 133 5.18 -2.12 9.17
C GLY A 133 3.90 -1.30 8.97
N ASN A 134 4.01 -0.02 8.57
CA ASN A 134 2.88 0.89 8.38
C ASN A 134 3.09 1.75 7.14
N ALA A 135 1.98 2.02 6.43
CA ALA A 135 1.94 3.00 5.34
C ALA A 135 0.65 3.80 5.42
N LEU A 136 0.75 5.12 5.24
CA LEU A 136 -0.41 6.00 5.16
C LEU A 136 -0.67 6.33 3.70
N VAL A 137 -1.87 6.04 3.23
CA VAL A 137 -2.32 6.36 1.86
C VAL A 137 -3.48 7.34 1.96
N LEU A 138 -3.33 8.51 1.33
CA LEU A 138 -4.38 9.51 1.21
C LEU A 138 -5.05 9.36 -0.16
N SER A 139 -6.37 9.12 -0.17
CA SER A 139 -7.18 9.15 -1.39
C SER A 139 -8.09 10.37 -1.38
N LEU A 140 -7.99 11.21 -2.40
CA LEU A 140 -8.82 12.41 -2.55
C LEU A 140 -10.22 12.11 -3.13
N ILE A 141 -10.44 10.89 -3.61
CA ILE A 141 -11.71 10.49 -4.25
C ILE A 141 -12.82 10.28 -3.22
N HIS A 142 -12.46 10.04 -1.96
CA HIS A 142 -13.39 9.72 -0.88
C HIS A 142 -13.53 10.82 0.18
N ILE A 143 -13.16 12.06 -0.17
CA ILE A 143 -13.32 13.22 0.71
C ILE A 143 -14.50 14.07 0.22
#